data_fa1d6c1b7552bb5897836791e3ca1762
#
_entry.id   fa1d6c1b7552bb5897836791e3ca1762
#
_cell.length_a   1.000
_cell.length_b   1.000
_cell.length_c   1.000
_cell.angle_alpha   90.00
_cell.angle_beta   90.00
_cell.angle_gamma   90.00
#
_symmetry.space_group_name_H-M   'P 1'
#
loop_
_entity.id
_entity.type
_entity.pdbx_description
1 polymer ?
#
loop_
_entity_poly.entity_id
_entity_poly.type
_entity_poly.pdbx_seq_one_letter_code
_entity_poly.pdbx_strand_id
1 'polypeptide(L)'
;MGSVSQELFSRACEVIPGGVNSPVRSWRAVGGTPAFIERGQGARVTDVDGKNYIDFVGSWGPMILGHAHPKVVQAVVERARQGTSFGAPTAGEVELARMLTKALPSVEEVRLVSSGTEATMAALRLARAATGRQAIVKFTGCYHGHVDSLLVKAGSGALTMGVPDSPGVPVSVAELTLLAEFNDFEGVRASLTSTVRPTSTSWARGGR
;
A
#
# COMPACT_ATOMS: atom_id res chain seq x y z
N MET A 1 28.45 21.66 -14.57
CA MET A 1 27.04 21.99 -14.27
C MET A 1 26.37 20.72 -13.79
N GLY A 2 25.56 20.77 -12.70
CA GLY A 2 24.79 19.64 -12.26
C GLY A 2 23.70 19.26 -13.28
N SER A 3 23.14 18.02 -13.20
CA SER A 3 21.99 17.64 -14.02
C SER A 3 20.72 18.34 -13.55
N VAL A 4 19.71 18.44 -14.41
CA VAL A 4 18.39 18.99 -14.05
C VAL A 4 17.77 18.20 -12.90
N SER A 5 17.96 16.87 -12.89
CA SER A 5 17.53 16.00 -11.77
C SER A 5 18.19 16.38 -10.44
N GLN A 6 19.48 16.75 -10.43
CA GLN A 6 20.16 17.20 -9.21
C GLN A 6 19.61 18.53 -8.69
N GLU A 7 19.36 19.48 -9.57
CA GLU A 7 18.75 20.75 -9.20
C GLU A 7 17.33 20.55 -8.64
N LEU A 8 16.50 19.76 -9.31
CA LEU A 8 15.15 19.45 -8.85
C LEU A 8 15.17 18.72 -7.51
N PHE A 9 16.08 17.78 -7.29
CA PHE A 9 16.18 17.08 -6.01
C PHE A 9 16.59 18.02 -4.87
N SER A 10 17.54 18.94 -5.13
CA SER A 10 17.93 19.96 -4.16
C SER A 10 16.73 20.82 -3.74
N ARG A 11 15.98 21.34 -4.71
CA ARG A 11 14.76 22.11 -4.47
C ARG A 11 13.66 21.30 -3.77
N ALA A 12 13.52 20.02 -4.13
CA ALA A 12 12.57 19.12 -3.49
C ALA A 12 12.89 18.93 -2.00
N CYS A 13 14.16 18.85 -1.63
CA CYS A 13 14.59 18.73 -0.24
C CYS A 13 14.24 19.96 0.63
N GLU A 14 14.03 21.12 0.03
CA GLU A 14 13.62 22.35 0.74
C GLU A 14 12.16 22.30 1.19
N VAL A 15 11.30 21.57 0.47
CA VAL A 15 9.83 21.61 0.65
C VAL A 15 9.18 20.25 0.85
N ILE A 16 9.90 19.16 0.61
CA ILE A 16 9.42 17.79 0.78
C ILE A 16 10.38 17.03 1.70
N PRO A 17 9.94 16.45 2.81
CA PRO A 17 10.80 15.69 3.70
C PRO A 17 11.60 14.60 2.96
N GLY A 18 12.94 14.74 2.93
CA GLY A 18 13.83 13.85 2.19
C GLY A 18 13.75 13.96 0.67
N GLY A 19 13.13 15.02 0.12
CA GLY A 19 13.04 15.33 -1.30
C GLY A 19 12.08 14.45 -2.10
N VAL A 20 11.32 13.55 -1.45
CA VAL A 20 10.44 12.58 -2.10
C VAL A 20 9.18 12.29 -1.28
N ASN A 21 8.07 11.98 -1.94
CA ASN A 21 6.81 11.60 -1.27
C ASN A 21 6.75 10.11 -0.89
N SER A 22 7.81 9.35 -1.15
CA SER A 22 7.97 7.97 -0.67
C SER A 22 9.44 7.69 -0.42
N PRO A 23 9.83 7.21 0.78
CA PRO A 23 11.26 7.04 1.17
C PRO A 23 12.07 6.20 0.19
N VAL A 24 11.46 5.18 -0.42
CA VAL A 24 12.12 4.30 -1.40
C VAL A 24 12.58 5.05 -2.65
N ARG A 25 11.96 6.19 -2.99
CA ARG A 25 12.31 7.00 -4.16
C ARG A 25 13.53 7.89 -3.94
N SER A 26 14.02 8.05 -2.70
CA SER A 26 15.16 8.92 -2.38
C SER A 26 16.52 8.31 -2.73
N TRP A 27 16.58 7.06 -3.16
CA TRP A 27 17.80 6.31 -3.46
C TRP A 27 18.81 6.20 -2.32
N ARG A 28 18.43 6.49 -1.08
CA ARG A 28 19.35 6.43 0.08
C ARG A 28 20.06 5.09 0.22
N ALA A 29 19.37 4.00 -0.11
CA ALA A 29 19.92 2.66 0.01
C ALA A 29 20.93 2.31 -1.10
N VAL A 30 20.87 2.97 -2.24
CA VAL A 30 21.71 2.68 -3.42
C VAL A 30 22.68 3.83 -3.77
N GLY A 31 22.47 4.98 -3.16
CA GLY A 31 23.28 6.19 -3.43
C GLY A 31 22.92 6.88 -4.75
N GLY A 32 23.47 8.07 -4.94
CA GLY A 32 23.23 8.89 -6.12
C GLY A 32 22.04 9.84 -5.97
N THR A 33 21.66 10.47 -7.09
CA THR A 33 20.54 11.40 -7.19
C THR A 33 19.37 10.71 -7.91
N PRO A 34 18.15 10.72 -7.36
CA PRO A 34 16.98 10.16 -8.03
C PRO A 34 16.74 10.81 -9.39
N ALA A 35 16.44 10.00 -10.40
CA ALA A 35 16.00 10.50 -11.69
C ALA A 35 14.57 11.07 -11.55
N PHE A 36 14.35 12.28 -12.06
CA PHE A 36 13.04 12.90 -12.15
C PHE A 36 12.42 12.54 -13.49
N ILE A 37 11.37 11.71 -13.47
CA ILE A 37 10.72 11.23 -14.69
C ILE A 37 9.80 12.31 -15.24
N GLU A 38 9.97 12.63 -16.53
CA GLU A 38 9.15 13.59 -17.26
C GLU A 38 7.97 12.94 -17.98
N ARG A 39 8.22 11.79 -18.63
CA ARG A 39 7.19 11.07 -19.39
C ARG A 39 7.46 9.56 -19.44
N GLY A 40 6.39 8.82 -19.76
CA GLY A 40 6.48 7.37 -20.01
C GLY A 40 5.59 6.96 -21.18
N GLN A 41 6.03 5.96 -21.94
CA GLN A 41 5.24 5.34 -23.00
C GLN A 41 5.57 3.85 -23.11
N GLY A 42 4.55 3.01 -23.08
CA GLY A 42 4.73 1.56 -23.07
C GLY A 42 5.62 1.12 -21.91
N ALA A 43 6.69 0.39 -22.19
CA ALA A 43 7.64 -0.09 -21.18
C ALA A 43 8.82 0.88 -20.92
N ARG A 44 8.74 2.13 -21.36
CA ARG A 44 9.84 3.08 -21.25
C ARG A 44 9.45 4.36 -20.53
N VAL A 45 10.41 4.91 -19.79
CA VAL A 45 10.31 6.22 -19.15
C VAL A 45 11.49 7.08 -19.57
N THR A 46 11.27 8.39 -19.63
CA THR A 46 12.30 9.38 -19.95
C THR A 46 12.38 10.35 -18.78
N ASP A 47 13.60 10.64 -18.31
CA ASP A 47 13.80 11.64 -17.26
C ASP A 47 13.92 13.06 -17.83
N VAL A 48 13.95 14.04 -16.94
CA VAL A 48 14.09 15.47 -17.29
C VAL A 48 15.44 15.82 -17.90
N ASP A 49 16.43 14.95 -17.78
CA ASP A 49 17.74 15.09 -18.42
C ASP A 49 17.76 14.45 -19.84
N GLY A 50 16.61 13.93 -20.31
CA GLY A 50 16.44 13.32 -21.63
C GLY A 50 16.87 11.86 -21.72
N LYS A 51 17.28 11.24 -20.63
CA LYS A 51 17.75 9.87 -20.61
C LYS A 51 16.57 8.88 -20.58
N ASN A 52 16.65 7.83 -21.39
CA ASN A 52 15.64 6.81 -21.52
C ASN A 52 15.99 5.56 -20.73
N TYR A 53 14.98 4.99 -20.07
CA TYR A 53 15.09 3.77 -19.29
C TYR A 53 13.99 2.77 -19.69
N ILE A 54 14.28 1.47 -19.53
CA ILE A 54 13.24 0.44 -19.52
C ILE A 54 12.70 0.40 -18.10
N ASP A 55 11.39 0.53 -17.96
CA ASP A 55 10.74 0.52 -16.64
C ASP A 55 10.39 -0.91 -16.22
N PHE A 56 11.21 -1.48 -15.33
CA PHE A 56 10.94 -2.76 -14.67
C PHE A 56 10.14 -2.60 -13.35
N VAL A 57 9.84 -1.38 -12.93
CA VAL A 57 9.12 -1.10 -11.69
C VAL A 57 7.60 -1.12 -11.91
N GLY A 58 7.15 -0.66 -13.08
CA GLY A 58 5.73 -0.65 -13.46
C GLY A 58 4.84 0.02 -12.43
N SER A 59 5.31 1.14 -11.83
CA SER A 59 4.61 1.84 -10.73
C SER A 59 4.27 0.95 -9.53
N TRP A 60 5.13 -0.03 -9.22
CA TRP A 60 4.97 -1.04 -8.17
C TRP A 60 3.81 -2.01 -8.40
N GLY A 61 3.53 -2.34 -9.67
CA GLY A 61 2.61 -3.37 -10.08
C GLY A 61 1.39 -2.94 -10.93
N PRO A 62 0.78 -1.76 -10.75
CA PRO A 62 -0.47 -1.44 -11.45
C PRO A 62 -0.31 -1.16 -12.96
N MET A 63 0.89 -0.91 -13.49
CA MET A 63 1.12 -0.52 -14.88
C MET A 63 1.22 -1.70 -15.84
N ILE A 64 0.29 -2.66 -15.76
CA ILE A 64 0.29 -3.90 -16.57
C ILE A 64 0.14 -3.63 -18.08
N LEU A 65 -0.45 -2.52 -18.48
CA LEU A 65 -0.58 -2.09 -19.89
C LEU A 65 0.56 -1.15 -20.32
N GLY A 66 1.51 -0.88 -19.42
CA GLY A 66 2.55 0.12 -19.63
C GLY A 66 2.05 1.56 -19.52
N HIS A 67 2.97 2.50 -19.71
CA HIS A 67 2.71 3.93 -19.60
C HIS A 67 1.91 4.45 -20.79
N ALA A 68 1.02 5.41 -20.53
CA ALA A 68 0.25 6.16 -21.50
C ALA A 68 -0.48 5.29 -22.56
N HIS A 69 -1.07 4.16 -22.12
CA HIS A 69 -1.82 3.29 -23.03
C HIS A 69 -2.97 4.07 -23.69
N PRO A 70 -3.10 4.13 -25.03
CA PRO A 70 -3.99 5.07 -25.73
C PRO A 70 -5.45 4.97 -25.29
N LYS A 71 -5.99 3.75 -25.14
CA LYS A 71 -7.38 3.54 -24.70
C LYS A 71 -7.62 4.01 -23.26
N VAL A 72 -6.62 3.85 -22.38
CA VAL A 72 -6.72 4.32 -20.98
C VAL A 72 -6.70 5.84 -20.94
N VAL A 73 -5.75 6.47 -21.66
CA VAL A 73 -5.66 7.93 -21.76
C VAL A 73 -6.95 8.52 -22.32
N GLN A 74 -7.48 7.94 -23.39
CA GLN A 74 -8.75 8.39 -23.99
C GLN A 74 -9.90 8.32 -22.99
N ALA A 75 -10.08 7.19 -22.30
CA ALA A 75 -11.14 7.01 -21.30
C ALA A 75 -11.02 8.02 -20.13
N VAL A 76 -9.79 8.28 -19.67
CA VAL A 76 -9.53 9.28 -18.63
C VAL A 76 -9.90 10.69 -19.10
N VAL A 77 -9.51 11.08 -20.33
CA VAL A 77 -9.83 12.40 -20.90
C VAL A 77 -11.33 12.59 -21.05
N GLU A 78 -12.03 11.58 -21.59
CA GLU A 78 -13.49 11.62 -21.76
C GLU A 78 -14.20 11.78 -20.41
N ARG A 79 -13.77 11.03 -19.40
CA ARG A 79 -14.34 11.09 -18.05
C ARG A 79 -14.03 12.41 -17.34
N ALA A 80 -12.80 12.90 -17.44
CA ALA A 80 -12.40 14.16 -16.83
C ALA A 80 -13.24 15.35 -17.32
N ARG A 81 -13.66 15.36 -18.58
CA ARG A 81 -14.56 16.38 -19.13
C ARG A 81 -15.95 16.38 -18.50
N GLN A 82 -16.39 15.28 -17.89
CA GLN A 82 -17.69 15.15 -17.21
C GLN A 82 -17.61 15.45 -15.72
N GLY A 83 -16.39 15.60 -15.18
CA GLY A 83 -16.12 15.82 -13.77
C GLY A 83 -15.32 14.70 -13.14
N THR A 84 -14.52 15.05 -12.15
CA THR A 84 -13.57 14.12 -11.49
C THR A 84 -13.98 13.76 -10.05
N SER A 85 -14.96 14.49 -9.46
CA SER A 85 -15.44 14.23 -8.10
C SER A 85 -16.82 14.85 -7.93
N PHE A 86 -17.77 14.10 -7.36
CA PHE A 86 -19.16 14.54 -7.23
C PHE A 86 -19.68 14.54 -5.79
N GLY A 87 -18.98 13.93 -4.84
CA GLY A 87 -19.51 13.72 -3.49
C GLY A 87 -20.79 12.86 -3.46
N ALA A 88 -21.04 12.09 -4.53
CA ALA A 88 -22.23 11.26 -4.73
C ALA A 88 -21.85 9.97 -5.47
N PRO A 89 -22.67 8.89 -5.37
CA PRO A 89 -22.44 7.65 -6.08
C PRO A 89 -22.46 7.84 -7.61
N THR A 90 -21.68 7.02 -8.31
CA THR A 90 -21.62 7.04 -9.78
C THR A 90 -21.89 5.66 -10.38
N ALA A 91 -22.41 5.61 -11.60
CA ALA A 91 -22.62 4.35 -12.31
C ALA A 91 -21.32 3.57 -12.54
N GLY A 92 -20.19 4.29 -12.72
CA GLY A 92 -18.88 3.66 -12.92
C GLY A 92 -18.41 2.82 -11.73
N GLU A 93 -18.75 3.21 -10.51
CA GLU A 93 -18.44 2.42 -9.31
C GLU A 93 -19.18 1.08 -9.31
N VAL A 94 -20.46 1.08 -9.71
CA VAL A 94 -21.28 -0.13 -9.80
C VAL A 94 -20.72 -1.08 -10.86
N GLU A 95 -20.35 -0.56 -12.02
CA GLU A 95 -19.77 -1.38 -13.08
C GLU A 95 -18.42 -1.99 -12.67
N LEU A 96 -17.53 -1.21 -12.05
CA LEU A 96 -16.25 -1.72 -11.55
C LEU A 96 -16.48 -2.80 -10.48
N ALA A 97 -17.38 -2.59 -9.53
CA ALA A 97 -17.70 -3.57 -8.51
C ALA A 97 -18.23 -4.88 -9.11
N ARG A 98 -19.12 -4.81 -10.11
CA ARG A 98 -19.61 -5.99 -10.85
C ARG A 98 -18.50 -6.73 -11.60
N MET A 99 -17.58 -6.00 -12.23
CA MET A 99 -16.43 -6.62 -12.89
C MET A 99 -15.56 -7.38 -11.89
N LEU A 100 -15.30 -6.82 -10.73
CA LEU A 100 -14.49 -7.43 -9.66
C LEU A 100 -15.16 -8.68 -9.08
N THR A 101 -16.44 -8.62 -8.72
CA THR A 101 -17.19 -9.77 -8.21
C THR A 101 -17.32 -10.90 -9.23
N LYS A 102 -17.43 -10.57 -10.51
CA LYS A 102 -17.42 -11.57 -11.60
C LYS A 102 -16.05 -12.21 -11.80
N ALA A 103 -14.96 -11.44 -11.66
CA ALA A 103 -13.60 -11.92 -11.87
C ALA A 103 -13.07 -12.76 -10.68
N LEU A 104 -13.57 -12.51 -9.49
CA LEU A 104 -13.13 -13.12 -8.24
C LEU A 104 -14.30 -13.82 -7.55
N PRO A 105 -14.52 -15.13 -7.80
CA PRO A 105 -15.71 -15.87 -7.30
C PRO A 105 -15.90 -15.87 -5.78
N SER A 106 -14.82 -15.65 -5.02
CA SER A 106 -14.87 -15.53 -3.55
C SER A 106 -15.26 -14.15 -3.03
N VAL A 107 -15.45 -13.18 -3.92
CA VAL A 107 -15.79 -11.78 -3.58
C VAL A 107 -17.25 -11.54 -3.90
N GLU A 108 -18.08 -11.38 -2.88
CA GLU A 108 -19.53 -11.12 -3.02
C GLU A 108 -19.81 -9.61 -3.11
N GLU A 109 -19.09 -8.80 -2.35
CA GLU A 109 -19.25 -7.36 -2.28
C GLU A 109 -17.91 -6.64 -2.33
N VAL A 110 -17.88 -5.43 -2.87
CA VAL A 110 -16.68 -4.61 -3.03
C VAL A 110 -16.89 -3.22 -2.45
N ARG A 111 -15.94 -2.77 -1.66
CA ARG A 111 -15.80 -1.36 -1.28
C ARG A 111 -14.55 -0.78 -1.90
N LEU A 112 -14.70 0.26 -2.70
CA LEU A 112 -13.59 1.00 -3.29
C LEU A 112 -13.06 2.04 -2.28
N VAL A 113 -11.75 2.23 -2.28
CA VAL A 113 -11.02 3.22 -1.46
C VAL A 113 -9.94 3.87 -2.32
N SER A 114 -9.33 4.95 -1.84
CA SER A 114 -8.38 5.73 -2.63
C SER A 114 -6.94 5.25 -2.57
N SER A 115 -6.61 4.33 -1.65
CA SER A 115 -5.23 3.83 -1.49
C SER A 115 -5.18 2.41 -0.95
N GLY A 116 -4.05 1.71 -1.17
CA GLY A 116 -3.78 0.41 -0.56
C GLY A 116 -3.73 0.47 0.97
N THR A 117 -3.27 1.58 1.54
CA THR A 117 -3.30 1.81 2.99
C THR A 117 -4.72 1.82 3.54
N GLU A 118 -5.64 2.51 2.88
CA GLU A 118 -7.05 2.52 3.27
C GLU A 118 -7.68 1.15 3.13
N ALA A 119 -7.34 0.40 2.07
CA ALA A 119 -7.83 -0.96 1.86
C ALA A 119 -7.36 -1.90 2.97
N THR A 120 -6.07 -1.90 3.30
CA THR A 120 -5.53 -2.75 4.38
C THR A 120 -6.05 -2.33 5.76
N MET A 121 -6.20 -1.05 6.02
CA MET A 121 -6.81 -0.52 7.26
C MET A 121 -8.27 -1.01 7.39
N ALA A 122 -9.05 -0.92 6.33
CA ALA A 122 -10.43 -1.38 6.33
C ALA A 122 -10.52 -2.91 6.50
N ALA A 123 -9.67 -3.67 5.81
CA ALA A 123 -9.60 -5.13 5.92
C ALA A 123 -9.23 -5.59 7.35
N LEU A 124 -8.26 -4.96 7.99
CA LEU A 124 -7.89 -5.26 9.37
C LEU A 124 -9.04 -4.97 10.35
N ARG A 125 -9.74 -3.86 10.17
CA ARG A 125 -10.89 -3.51 11.01
C ARG A 125 -12.01 -4.51 10.83
N LEU A 126 -12.31 -4.91 9.60
CA LEU A 126 -13.32 -5.91 9.28
C LEU A 126 -12.95 -7.28 9.88
N ALA A 127 -11.72 -7.73 9.70
CA ALA A 127 -11.22 -8.99 10.25
C ALA A 127 -11.32 -9.03 11.79
N ARG A 128 -10.92 -7.96 12.46
CA ARG A 128 -11.05 -7.84 13.92
C ARG A 128 -12.50 -7.86 14.37
N ALA A 129 -13.39 -7.15 13.70
CA ALA A 129 -14.82 -7.13 14.02
C ALA A 129 -15.47 -8.51 13.81
N ALA A 130 -15.17 -9.18 12.71
CA ALA A 130 -15.74 -10.47 12.37
C ALA A 130 -15.25 -11.61 13.29
N THR A 131 -14.03 -11.51 13.82
CA THR A 131 -13.42 -12.58 14.63
C THR A 131 -13.40 -12.29 16.13
N GLY A 132 -13.62 -11.04 16.56
CA GLY A 132 -13.41 -10.57 17.93
C GLY A 132 -11.94 -10.58 18.37
N ARG A 133 -10.99 -10.80 17.46
CA ARG A 133 -9.55 -10.89 17.75
C ARG A 133 -8.86 -9.55 17.48
N GLN A 134 -7.88 -9.21 18.31
CA GLN A 134 -7.15 -7.95 18.17
C GLN A 134 -5.81 -8.10 17.43
N ALA A 135 -5.11 -9.20 17.68
CA ALA A 135 -3.80 -9.45 17.08
C ALA A 135 -3.91 -9.82 15.59
N ILE A 136 -2.89 -9.42 14.85
CA ILE A 136 -2.69 -9.79 13.46
C ILE A 136 -1.31 -10.42 13.28
N VAL A 137 -1.15 -11.24 12.26
CA VAL A 137 0.16 -11.74 11.82
C VAL A 137 0.54 -11.03 10.53
N LYS A 138 1.77 -10.54 10.47
CA LYS A 138 2.37 -9.90 9.31
C LYS A 138 3.67 -10.59 8.97
N PHE A 139 3.99 -10.77 7.69
CA PHE A 139 5.29 -11.30 7.29
C PHE A 139 6.36 -10.21 7.30
N THR A 140 7.55 -10.57 7.82
CA THR A 140 8.74 -9.72 7.85
C THR A 140 9.12 -9.30 6.42
N GLY A 141 9.55 -8.05 6.25
CA GLY A 141 9.96 -7.50 4.97
C GLY A 141 8.83 -7.16 4.00
N CYS A 142 7.57 -7.48 4.32
CA CYS A 142 6.43 -7.15 3.47
C CYS A 142 5.85 -5.77 3.81
N TYR A 143 5.64 -4.94 2.78
CA TYR A 143 4.98 -3.64 2.92
C TYR A 143 3.49 -3.74 2.60
N HIS A 144 2.66 -3.25 3.51
CA HIS A 144 1.20 -3.29 3.37
C HIS A 144 0.53 -1.92 3.62
N GLY A 145 1.19 -0.85 3.24
CA GLY A 145 0.72 0.52 3.53
C GLY A 145 1.30 1.05 4.85
N HIS A 146 0.88 2.25 5.24
CA HIS A 146 1.45 2.97 6.37
C HIS A 146 0.45 3.19 7.53
N VAL A 147 -0.51 2.28 7.69
CA VAL A 147 -1.32 2.27 8.92
C VAL A 147 -0.46 1.78 10.08
N ASP A 148 -0.59 2.40 11.25
CA ASP A 148 0.27 2.19 12.43
C ASP A 148 0.51 0.71 12.76
N SER A 149 -0.55 -0.11 12.75
CA SER A 149 -0.45 -1.54 13.02
C SER A 149 0.38 -2.33 11.99
N LEU A 150 0.70 -1.78 10.83
CA LEU A 150 1.51 -2.41 9.79
C LEU A 150 2.93 -1.82 9.70
N LEU A 151 3.21 -0.73 10.45
CA LEU A 151 4.54 -0.13 10.59
C LEU A 151 5.29 -0.75 11.78
N VAL A 152 5.43 -2.07 11.74
CA VAL A 152 6.07 -2.86 12.79
C VAL A 152 7.17 -3.70 12.19
N LYS A 153 8.38 -3.61 12.77
CA LYS A 153 9.53 -4.41 12.45
C LYS A 153 9.87 -5.35 13.60
N ALA A 154 10.12 -6.63 13.33
CA ALA A 154 10.63 -7.54 14.33
C ALA A 154 12.10 -7.25 14.62
N GLY A 155 12.45 -7.18 15.91
CA GLY A 155 13.80 -7.49 16.33
C GLY A 155 14.09 -8.97 16.06
N SER A 156 15.37 -9.31 15.82
CA SER A 156 15.87 -10.68 15.62
C SER A 156 15.70 -11.53 16.87
N GLY A 157 14.54 -12.17 17.04
CA GLY A 157 14.28 -13.07 18.16
C GLY A 157 12.84 -13.52 18.17
N ALA A 158 12.61 -14.80 18.17
CA ALA A 158 11.36 -15.52 17.92
C ALA A 158 10.21 -15.26 18.90
N LEU A 159 10.25 -14.25 19.74
CA LEU A 159 9.18 -13.88 20.69
C LEU A 159 9.25 -12.39 21.08
N THR A 160 9.92 -11.55 20.33
CA THR A 160 10.01 -10.13 20.65
C THR A 160 8.73 -9.42 20.20
N MET A 161 8.07 -8.79 21.14
CA MET A 161 6.96 -7.85 20.89
C MET A 161 7.39 -6.88 19.79
N GLY A 162 6.50 -6.64 18.83
CA GLY A 162 6.79 -5.80 17.68
C GLY A 162 7.27 -4.42 18.10
N VAL A 163 8.43 -4.03 17.60
CA VAL A 163 8.96 -2.66 17.80
C VAL A 163 8.52 -1.85 16.58
N PRO A 164 7.95 -0.64 16.77
CA PRO A 164 7.57 0.22 15.66
C PRO A 164 8.78 0.58 14.80
N ASP A 165 8.62 0.48 13.48
CA ASP A 165 9.61 0.97 12.51
C ASP A 165 9.63 2.50 12.42
N SER A 166 8.54 3.14 12.83
CA SER A 166 8.34 4.57 12.73
C SER A 166 8.18 5.20 14.10
N PRO A 167 8.99 6.22 14.42
CA PRO A 167 8.76 7.05 15.61
C PRO A 167 7.33 7.61 15.59
N GLY A 168 6.64 7.55 16.71
CA GLY A 168 5.26 8.02 16.85
C GLY A 168 4.18 6.94 16.76
N VAL A 169 4.50 5.71 16.35
CA VAL A 169 3.57 4.58 16.49
C VAL A 169 3.53 4.16 17.97
N PRO A 170 2.34 4.15 18.60
CA PRO A 170 2.22 3.73 20.01
C PRO A 170 2.61 2.26 20.18
N VAL A 171 3.35 1.96 21.26
CA VAL A 171 3.76 0.59 21.59
C VAL A 171 2.56 -0.34 21.68
N SER A 172 1.45 0.09 22.29
CA SER A 172 0.21 -0.68 22.43
C SER A 172 -0.44 -1.08 21.10
N VAL A 173 -0.18 -0.32 20.02
CA VAL A 173 -0.63 -0.67 18.66
C VAL A 173 0.34 -1.67 18.02
N ALA A 174 1.63 -1.45 18.22
CA ALA A 174 2.68 -2.31 17.68
C ALA A 174 2.63 -3.74 18.27
N GLU A 175 2.36 -3.88 19.56
CA GLU A 175 2.26 -5.16 20.28
C GLU A 175 1.17 -6.10 19.75
N LEU A 176 0.17 -5.55 19.07
CA LEU A 176 -0.90 -6.34 18.44
C LEU A 176 -0.51 -6.92 17.09
N THR A 177 0.70 -6.64 16.61
CA THR A 177 1.19 -7.15 15.32
C THR A 177 2.33 -8.13 15.55
N LEU A 178 2.03 -9.39 15.32
CA LEU A 178 2.99 -10.48 15.38
C LEU A 178 3.69 -10.59 14.04
N LEU A 179 4.98 -10.92 14.08
CA LEU A 179 5.77 -11.08 12.87
C LEU A 179 6.10 -12.55 12.66
N ALA A 180 6.04 -12.96 11.39
CA ALA A 180 6.43 -14.29 10.96
C ALA A 180 7.34 -14.18 9.74
N GLU A 181 8.24 -15.13 9.58
CA GLU A 181 9.04 -15.24 8.36
C GLU A 181 8.23 -15.87 7.23
N PHE A 182 8.45 -15.41 6.01
CA PHE A 182 7.80 -15.99 4.83
C PHE A 182 8.28 -17.44 4.63
N ASN A 183 7.36 -18.35 4.33
CA ASN A 183 7.59 -19.81 4.23
C ASN A 183 7.94 -20.54 5.55
N ASP A 184 7.85 -19.88 6.69
CA ASP A 184 7.99 -20.53 7.99
C ASP A 184 6.62 -20.96 8.56
N PHE A 185 6.13 -22.13 8.18
CA PHE A 185 4.85 -22.68 8.64
C PHE A 185 4.78 -22.91 10.16
N GLU A 186 5.88 -23.35 10.76
CA GLU A 186 5.92 -23.64 12.21
C GLU A 186 5.93 -22.33 13.02
N GLY A 187 6.65 -21.31 12.57
CA GLY A 187 6.64 -19.97 13.18
C GLY A 187 5.26 -19.31 13.11
N VAL A 188 4.57 -19.43 11.97
CA VAL A 188 3.18 -18.94 11.83
C VAL A 188 2.24 -19.71 12.77
N ARG A 189 2.34 -21.05 12.83
CA ARG A 189 1.53 -21.88 13.71
C ARG A 189 1.75 -21.52 15.19
N ALA A 190 2.99 -21.34 15.62
CA ALA A 190 3.34 -20.93 16.98
C ALA A 190 2.75 -19.54 17.31
N SER A 191 2.85 -18.59 16.39
CA SER A 191 2.26 -17.24 16.54
C SER A 191 0.75 -17.28 16.71
N LEU A 192 0.06 -18.11 15.93
CA LEU A 192 -1.39 -18.27 16.02
C LEU A 192 -1.83 -18.94 17.32
N THR A 193 -1.09 -19.93 17.83
CA THR A 193 -1.43 -20.63 19.08
C THR A 193 -1.14 -19.80 20.32
N SER A 194 -0.09 -19.01 20.34
CA SER A 194 0.24 -18.15 21.49
C SER A 194 -0.77 -17.02 21.72
N THR A 195 -1.55 -16.65 20.71
CA THR A 195 -2.47 -15.50 20.72
C THR A 195 -3.92 -15.87 20.92
N VAL A 196 -4.28 -17.15 21.00
CA VAL A 196 -5.65 -17.63 21.22
C VAL A 196 -6.02 -17.51 22.70
N ARG A 197 -6.20 -16.27 23.19
CA ARG A 197 -7.12 -16.02 24.31
C ARG A 197 -8.40 -15.43 23.72
N PRO A 198 -9.56 -16.12 23.80
CA PRO A 198 -10.83 -15.52 23.41
C PRO A 198 -11.09 -14.35 24.37
N THR A 199 -11.10 -13.13 23.86
CA THR A 199 -11.75 -12.04 24.58
C THR A 199 -13.23 -12.33 24.52
N SER A 200 -13.83 -12.63 25.67
CA SER A 200 -15.26 -12.74 25.83
C SER A 200 -15.91 -11.37 25.64
N THR A 201 -16.20 -11.03 24.40
CA THR A 201 -17.10 -9.92 24.08
C THR A 201 -18.22 -10.47 23.21
N SER A 202 -19.34 -10.69 23.89
CA SER A 202 -20.62 -10.99 23.28
C SER A 202 -21.09 -9.81 22.40
N TRP A 203 -20.74 -9.80 21.14
CA TRP A 203 -21.55 -9.13 20.14
C TRP A 203 -22.67 -10.09 19.73
N ALA A 204 -23.62 -10.25 20.66
CA ALA A 204 -24.87 -10.92 20.36
C ALA A 204 -25.62 -10.10 19.31
N ARG A 205 -25.81 -10.72 18.15
CA ARG A 205 -27.02 -10.67 17.31
C ARG A 205 -28.01 -9.56 17.69
N GLY A 206 -27.89 -8.48 17.02
CA GLY A 206 -28.96 -7.50 16.82
C GLY A 206 -29.13 -7.38 15.31
N GLY A 207 -29.98 -8.01 14.78
CA GLY A 207 -31.29 -8.04 14.30
C GLY A 207 -31.47 -7.17 13.09
N ARG A 208 -31.64 -7.83 11.93
CA ARG A 208 -32.44 -7.47 10.73
C ARG A 208 -32.29 -6.07 10.20
#